data_84c18515c0bfdebf56b6423a3d2f1e82
#
_entry.id   84c18515c0bfdebf56b6423a3d2f1e82
#
_cell.length_a   1.000
_cell.length_b   1.000
_cell.length_c   1.000
_cell.angle_alpha   90.00
_cell.angle_beta   90.00
_cell.angle_gamma   90.00
#
_symmetry.space_group_name_H-M   'P 1'
#
loop_
_entity.id
_entity.type
_entity.pdbx_description
1 polymer ?
#
loop_
_entity_poly.entity_id
_entity_poly.type
_entity_poly.pdbx_seq_one_letter_code
_entity_poly.pdbx_strand_id
1 'polypeptide(L)'
;MDFLSTLYAQLTDFRPLIASLTICATAVMAASAAIQAVRHDFDLFGAIALAVVTAVGGGTLRDLLIGRTPVFWMTDMTYLATAAPVGFAFFFIARRLRVGGGNRLRLLLYFDAIGLSLFTLVGASVALAAETHPIIAIILGCVTGVAGGVIRDVLCGVQPSILKEDFTATISLAGGAVYVLALEVVDETPAMAAIFIVMTIVRCVVVRLRERGT
;
A
#
# COMPACT_ATOMS: atom_id res chain seq x y z
N MET A 1 -32.53 -4.92 10.15
CA MET A 1 -31.59 -4.21 9.26
C MET A 1 -30.33 -5.08 9.22
N ASP A 2 -29.97 -5.59 8.05
CA ASP A 2 -28.86 -6.51 7.94
C ASP A 2 -27.55 -5.77 8.18
N PHE A 3 -26.60 -6.42 8.90
CA PHE A 3 -25.26 -5.92 9.19
C PHE A 3 -24.60 -5.29 7.95
N LEU A 4 -24.74 -5.93 6.79
CA LEU A 4 -24.20 -5.43 5.52
C LEU A 4 -24.80 -4.09 5.10
N SER A 5 -26.10 -3.86 5.26
CA SER A 5 -26.73 -2.59 4.87
C SER A 5 -26.28 -1.41 5.73
N THR A 6 -26.06 -1.64 7.03
CA THR A 6 -25.52 -0.64 7.95
C THR A 6 -24.06 -0.32 7.64
N LEU A 7 -23.26 -1.35 7.33
CA LEU A 7 -21.86 -1.22 6.93
C LEU A 7 -21.73 -0.39 5.65
N TYR A 8 -22.53 -0.69 4.62
CA TYR A 8 -22.49 0.05 3.35
C TYR A 8 -22.90 1.52 3.50
N ALA A 9 -23.88 1.81 4.36
CA ALA A 9 -24.28 3.20 4.64
C ALA A 9 -23.17 4.01 5.28
N GLN A 10 -22.42 3.42 6.23
CA GLN A 10 -21.26 4.07 6.86
C GLN A 10 -20.13 4.36 5.87
N LEU A 11 -19.83 3.44 4.95
CA LEU A 11 -18.72 3.57 4.00
C LEU A 11 -18.92 4.68 2.96
N THR A 12 -20.18 5.09 2.67
CA THR A 12 -20.46 6.15 1.68
C THR A 12 -20.08 7.55 2.17
N ASP A 13 -20.12 7.81 3.47
CA ASP A 13 -19.83 9.13 4.04
C ASP A 13 -18.31 9.42 4.19
N PHE A 14 -17.45 8.38 4.06
CA PHE A 14 -16.01 8.48 4.30
C PHE A 14 -15.14 8.56 3.03
N ARG A 15 -15.74 8.81 1.86
CA ARG A 15 -15.02 8.98 0.59
C ARG A 15 -13.81 9.94 0.67
N PRO A 16 -13.89 11.13 1.33
CA PRO A 16 -12.76 12.04 1.40
C PRO A 16 -11.60 11.51 2.27
N LEU A 17 -11.89 10.77 3.34
CA LEU A 17 -10.86 10.13 4.16
C LEU A 17 -10.12 9.06 3.36
N ILE A 18 -10.85 8.16 2.69
CA ILE A 18 -10.27 7.10 1.86
C ILE A 18 -9.42 7.70 0.74
N ALA A 19 -9.88 8.77 0.09
CA ALA A 19 -9.12 9.47 -0.92
C ALA A 19 -7.80 10.03 -0.36
N SER A 20 -7.85 10.70 0.80
CA SER A 20 -6.66 11.26 1.46
C SER A 20 -5.66 10.17 1.84
N LEU A 21 -6.12 9.05 2.42
CA LEU A 21 -5.27 7.91 2.77
C LEU A 21 -4.69 7.23 1.53
N THR A 22 -5.46 7.15 0.44
CA THR A 22 -4.97 6.62 -0.83
C THR A 22 -3.86 7.51 -1.41
N ILE A 23 -4.00 8.83 -1.33
CA ILE A 23 -2.95 9.78 -1.76
C ILE A 23 -1.69 9.62 -0.91
N CYS A 24 -1.83 9.52 0.42
CA CYS A 24 -0.69 9.24 1.31
C CYS A 24 0.00 7.91 0.96
N ALA A 25 -0.78 6.84 0.77
CA ALA A 25 -0.26 5.54 0.38
C ALA A 25 0.46 5.59 -0.98
N THR A 26 -0.12 6.32 -1.95
CA THR A 26 0.48 6.57 -3.27
C THR A 26 1.84 7.25 -3.14
N ALA A 27 1.94 8.31 -2.33
CA ALA A 27 3.21 9.02 -2.08
C ALA A 27 4.26 8.10 -1.45
N VAL A 28 3.89 7.33 -0.43
CA VAL A 28 4.78 6.40 0.27
C VAL A 28 5.30 5.31 -0.68
N MET A 29 4.43 4.72 -1.48
CA MET A 29 4.83 3.67 -2.43
C MET A 29 5.65 4.22 -3.61
N ALA A 30 5.36 5.42 -4.08
CA ALA A 30 6.19 6.10 -5.08
C ALA A 30 7.61 6.36 -4.55
N ALA A 31 7.72 6.80 -3.30
CA ALA A 31 9.02 7.01 -2.63
C ALA A 31 9.80 5.68 -2.48
N SER A 32 9.13 4.61 -2.05
CA SER A 32 9.71 3.26 -1.97
C SER A 32 10.25 2.80 -3.32
N ALA A 33 9.46 2.96 -4.38
CA ALA A 33 9.85 2.58 -5.74
C ALA A 33 11.04 3.39 -6.27
N ALA A 34 11.08 4.70 -6.04
CA ALA A 34 12.21 5.54 -6.43
C ALA A 34 13.51 5.14 -5.72
N ILE A 35 13.44 4.77 -4.43
CA ILE A 35 14.58 4.24 -3.67
C ILE A 35 15.07 2.92 -4.29
N GLN A 36 14.13 2.03 -4.63
CA GLN A 36 14.47 0.74 -5.27
C GLN A 36 15.09 0.94 -6.66
N ALA A 37 14.55 1.85 -7.47
CA ALA A 37 15.09 2.20 -8.78
C ALA A 37 16.56 2.66 -8.68
N VAL A 38 16.88 3.54 -7.71
CA VAL A 38 18.27 3.99 -7.48
C VAL A 38 19.18 2.85 -7.01
N ARG A 39 18.65 1.85 -6.30
CA ARG A 39 19.43 0.66 -5.89
C ARG A 39 19.77 -0.26 -7.07
N HIS A 40 19.00 -0.19 -8.14
CA HIS A 40 19.17 -1.00 -9.36
C HIS A 40 19.61 -0.15 -10.56
N ASP A 41 20.23 1.00 -10.29
CA ASP A 41 20.86 1.89 -11.28
C ASP A 41 19.93 2.36 -12.42
N PHE A 42 18.63 2.50 -12.12
CA PHE A 42 17.68 3.10 -13.07
C PHE A 42 18.01 4.58 -13.27
N ASP A 43 17.77 5.04 -14.49
CA ASP A 43 17.80 6.48 -14.78
C ASP A 43 16.60 7.22 -14.17
N LEU A 44 16.55 8.53 -14.34
CA LEU A 44 15.49 9.36 -13.78
C LEU A 44 14.12 8.99 -14.36
N PHE A 45 14.03 8.73 -15.67
CA PHE A 45 12.78 8.36 -16.29
C PHE A 45 12.28 7.01 -15.80
N GLY A 46 13.15 6.01 -15.77
CA GLY A 46 12.83 4.68 -15.24
C GLY A 46 12.39 4.71 -13.77
N ALA A 47 13.03 5.58 -12.96
CA ALA A 47 12.64 5.73 -11.55
C ALA A 47 11.25 6.36 -11.40
N ILE A 48 10.91 7.37 -12.20
CA ILE A 48 9.58 8.00 -12.19
C ILE A 48 8.53 7.00 -12.71
N ALA A 49 8.81 6.31 -13.79
CA ALA A 49 7.91 5.29 -14.34
C ALA A 49 7.64 4.17 -13.31
N LEU A 50 8.70 3.67 -12.66
CA LEU A 50 8.58 2.66 -11.61
C LEU A 50 7.77 3.19 -10.42
N ALA A 51 7.98 4.43 -10.01
CA ALA A 51 7.25 5.07 -8.92
C ALA A 51 5.75 5.14 -9.23
N VAL A 52 5.37 5.60 -10.43
CA VAL A 52 3.98 5.67 -10.86
C VAL A 52 3.36 4.28 -10.90
N VAL A 53 3.96 3.33 -11.61
CA VAL A 53 3.40 1.98 -11.77
C VAL A 53 3.25 1.26 -10.42
N THR A 54 4.23 1.41 -9.53
CA THR A 54 4.18 0.83 -8.17
C THR A 54 3.04 1.44 -7.35
N ALA A 55 2.92 2.77 -7.38
CA ALA A 55 1.98 3.51 -6.55
C ALA A 55 0.52 3.25 -6.94
N VAL A 56 0.21 3.10 -8.24
CA VAL A 56 -1.15 2.85 -8.70
C VAL A 56 -1.46 1.37 -8.97
N GLY A 57 -0.44 0.52 -9.05
CA GLY A 57 -0.56 -0.86 -9.51
C GLY A 57 -1.48 -1.72 -8.65
N GLY A 58 -1.34 -1.65 -7.32
CA GLY A 58 -2.18 -2.41 -6.39
C GLY A 58 -3.66 -2.04 -6.48
N GLY A 59 -3.96 -0.73 -6.49
CA GLY A 59 -5.33 -0.24 -6.65
C GLY A 59 -5.91 -0.55 -8.03
N THR A 60 -5.08 -0.53 -9.08
CA THR A 60 -5.50 -0.91 -10.44
C THR A 60 -5.93 -2.38 -10.47
N LEU A 61 -5.11 -3.27 -9.90
CA LEU A 61 -5.44 -4.69 -9.84
C LEU A 61 -6.75 -4.93 -9.05
N ARG A 62 -6.93 -4.27 -7.90
CA ARG A 62 -8.18 -4.31 -7.13
C ARG A 62 -9.37 -3.86 -7.98
N ASP A 63 -9.28 -2.69 -8.62
CA ASP A 63 -10.38 -2.13 -9.39
C ASP A 63 -10.79 -3.05 -10.56
N LEU A 64 -9.82 -3.66 -11.23
CA LEU A 64 -10.07 -4.65 -12.28
C LEU A 64 -10.77 -5.90 -11.74
N LEU A 65 -10.35 -6.40 -10.57
CA LEU A 65 -10.94 -7.60 -9.96
C LEU A 65 -12.38 -7.39 -9.49
N ILE A 66 -12.74 -6.16 -9.06
CA ILE A 66 -14.12 -5.82 -8.70
C ILE A 66 -14.96 -5.31 -9.89
N GLY A 67 -14.38 -5.28 -11.10
CA GLY A 67 -15.08 -4.81 -12.31
C GLY A 67 -15.26 -3.29 -12.37
N ARG A 68 -14.50 -2.51 -11.57
CA ARG A 68 -14.57 -1.06 -11.55
C ARG A 68 -13.73 -0.46 -12.67
N THR A 69 -14.39 0.00 -13.72
CA THR A 69 -13.78 0.69 -14.86
C THR A 69 -14.50 2.00 -15.16
N PRO A 70 -13.77 3.09 -15.50
CA PRO A 70 -12.32 3.21 -15.50
C PRO A 70 -11.73 3.11 -14.09
N VAL A 71 -10.46 2.67 -13.98
CA VAL A 71 -9.76 2.52 -12.70
C VAL A 71 -9.52 3.88 -12.03
N PHE A 72 -9.39 3.91 -10.71
CA PHE A 72 -9.42 5.11 -9.86
C PHE A 72 -8.52 6.26 -10.32
N TRP A 73 -7.29 6.01 -10.75
CA TRP A 73 -6.35 7.05 -11.19
C TRP A 73 -6.63 7.60 -12.59
N MET A 74 -7.43 6.91 -13.40
CA MET A 74 -7.91 7.43 -14.70
C MET A 74 -9.01 8.48 -14.53
N THR A 75 -9.76 8.41 -13.45
CA THR A 75 -10.82 9.39 -13.14
C THR A 75 -10.33 10.55 -12.30
N ASP A 76 -9.25 10.37 -11.55
CA ASP A 76 -8.65 11.39 -10.68
C ASP A 76 -7.13 11.44 -10.89
N MET A 77 -6.67 12.46 -11.59
CA MET A 77 -5.26 12.70 -11.90
C MET A 77 -4.40 13.03 -10.67
N THR A 78 -5.00 13.29 -9.50
CA THR A 78 -4.28 13.62 -8.26
C THR A 78 -3.28 12.52 -7.88
N TYR A 79 -3.62 11.26 -8.15
CA TYR A 79 -2.73 10.13 -7.85
C TYR A 79 -1.46 10.15 -8.70
N LEU A 80 -1.57 10.43 -9.99
CA LEU A 80 -0.41 10.55 -10.88
C LEU A 80 0.38 11.83 -10.57
N ALA A 81 -0.33 12.94 -10.30
CA ALA A 81 0.26 14.21 -9.89
C ALA A 81 0.96 14.12 -8.52
N THR A 82 0.66 13.10 -7.72
CA THR A 82 1.39 12.78 -6.48
C THR A 82 2.56 11.84 -6.75
N ALA A 83 2.33 10.74 -7.46
CA ALA A 83 3.34 9.70 -7.64
C ALA A 83 4.58 10.20 -8.41
N ALA A 84 4.40 10.94 -9.50
CA ALA A 84 5.50 11.37 -10.35
C ALA A 84 6.44 12.39 -9.65
N PRO A 85 5.96 13.49 -9.02
CA PRO A 85 6.84 14.41 -8.29
C PRO A 85 7.50 13.75 -7.07
N VAL A 86 6.80 12.87 -6.34
CA VAL A 86 7.40 12.14 -5.22
C VAL A 86 8.50 11.20 -5.73
N GLY A 87 8.25 10.47 -6.82
CA GLY A 87 9.26 9.64 -7.47
C GLY A 87 10.50 10.44 -7.89
N PHE A 88 10.29 11.60 -8.51
CA PHE A 88 11.35 12.55 -8.87
C PHE A 88 12.17 12.99 -7.64
N ALA A 89 11.51 13.48 -6.61
CA ALA A 89 12.16 13.97 -5.39
C ALA A 89 12.98 12.87 -4.70
N PHE A 90 12.37 11.69 -4.50
CA PHE A 90 13.01 10.57 -3.84
C PHE A 90 14.13 9.90 -4.66
N PHE A 91 14.13 10.02 -5.97
CA PHE A 91 15.28 9.64 -6.79
C PHE A 91 16.55 10.41 -6.37
N PHE A 92 16.47 11.74 -6.25
CA PHE A 92 17.62 12.55 -5.82
C PHE A 92 17.98 12.35 -4.36
N ILE A 93 16.98 12.23 -3.48
CA ILE A 93 17.20 11.92 -2.06
C ILE A 93 17.95 10.58 -1.92
N ALA A 94 17.48 9.53 -2.59
CA ALA A 94 18.09 8.21 -2.53
C ALA A 94 19.52 8.19 -3.10
N ARG A 95 19.79 8.99 -4.13
CA ARG A 95 21.16 9.13 -4.68
C ARG A 95 22.14 9.78 -3.70
N ARG A 96 21.65 10.67 -2.83
CA ARG A 96 22.48 11.31 -1.80
C ARG A 96 22.75 10.41 -0.60
N LEU A 97 21.94 9.36 -0.38
CA LEU A 97 22.19 8.39 0.68
C LEU A 97 23.44 7.56 0.35
N ARG A 98 24.32 7.41 1.34
CA ARG A 98 25.60 6.70 1.16
C ARG A 98 25.38 5.26 0.67
N VAL A 99 26.13 4.87 -0.36
CA VAL A 99 26.21 3.50 -0.84
C VAL A 99 26.98 2.69 0.21
N GLY A 100 26.46 1.52 0.62
CA GLY A 100 27.15 0.59 1.55
C GLY A 100 26.68 0.63 3.00
N GLY A 101 25.81 1.60 3.39
CA GLY A 101 25.31 1.70 4.78
C GLY A 101 23.99 0.94 5.09
N GLY A 102 23.44 0.18 4.17
CA GLY A 102 22.10 -0.45 4.36
C GLY A 102 20.93 0.55 4.44
N ASN A 103 21.23 1.86 4.48
CA ASN A 103 20.25 2.90 4.71
C ASN A 103 19.14 2.95 3.65
N ARG A 104 19.48 2.70 2.37
CA ARG A 104 18.49 2.66 1.27
C ARG A 104 17.54 1.48 1.44
N LEU A 105 18.07 0.30 1.79
CA LEU A 105 17.24 -0.88 2.03
C LEU A 105 16.32 -0.67 3.24
N ARG A 106 16.89 -0.15 4.33
CA ARG A 106 16.12 0.13 5.55
C ARG A 106 15.00 1.12 5.27
N LEU A 107 15.27 2.21 4.58
CA LEU A 107 14.27 3.20 4.22
C LEU A 107 13.18 2.60 3.33
N LEU A 108 13.55 1.81 2.33
CA LEU A 108 12.62 1.06 1.48
C LEU A 108 11.68 0.19 2.34
N LEU A 109 12.21 -0.60 3.27
CA LEU A 109 11.42 -1.52 4.09
C LEU A 109 10.43 -0.78 5.01
N TYR A 110 10.81 0.38 5.55
CA TYR A 110 9.89 1.20 6.35
C TYR A 110 8.80 1.84 5.49
N PHE A 111 9.13 2.35 4.31
CA PHE A 111 8.11 2.83 3.37
C PHE A 111 7.17 1.71 2.94
N ASP A 112 7.69 0.52 2.67
CA ASP A 112 6.86 -0.65 2.36
C ASP A 112 5.94 -1.04 3.53
N ALA A 113 6.40 -0.98 4.77
CA ALA A 113 5.58 -1.25 5.94
C ALA A 113 4.39 -0.30 6.04
N ILE A 114 4.62 1.00 5.84
CA ILE A 114 3.57 2.04 5.85
C ILE A 114 2.62 1.87 4.67
N GLY A 115 3.17 1.72 3.45
CA GLY A 115 2.40 1.56 2.22
C GLY A 115 1.52 0.32 2.24
N LEU A 116 2.06 -0.83 2.68
CA LEU A 116 1.32 -2.07 2.86
C LEU A 116 0.11 -1.87 3.79
N SER A 117 0.33 -1.26 4.96
CA SER A 117 -0.72 -1.06 5.96
C SER A 117 -1.83 -0.15 5.42
N LEU A 118 -1.48 0.98 4.81
CA LEU A 118 -2.44 1.91 4.21
C LEU A 118 -3.24 1.25 3.09
N PHE A 119 -2.56 0.66 2.12
CA PHE A 119 -3.23 0.07 0.97
C PHE A 119 -4.04 -1.18 1.32
N THR A 120 -3.66 -1.93 2.35
CA THR A 120 -4.49 -3.04 2.86
C THR A 120 -5.85 -2.52 3.35
N LEU A 121 -5.85 -1.50 4.20
CA LEU A 121 -7.07 -0.96 4.78
C LEU A 121 -7.93 -0.23 3.74
N VAL A 122 -7.33 0.63 2.93
CA VAL A 122 -8.01 1.30 1.81
C VAL A 122 -8.57 0.27 0.82
N GLY A 123 -7.80 -0.77 0.50
CA GLY A 123 -8.22 -1.82 -0.42
C GLY A 123 -9.43 -2.60 0.09
N ALA A 124 -9.43 -2.96 1.39
CA ALA A 124 -10.55 -3.63 2.03
C ALA A 124 -11.80 -2.73 2.08
N SER A 125 -11.63 -1.44 2.47
CA SER A 125 -12.73 -0.48 2.52
C SER A 125 -13.36 -0.26 1.13
N VAL A 126 -12.56 -0.07 0.10
CA VAL A 126 -13.07 0.10 -1.28
C VAL A 126 -13.79 -1.16 -1.78
N ALA A 127 -13.29 -2.35 -1.43
CA ALA A 127 -13.95 -3.61 -1.78
C ALA A 127 -15.28 -3.78 -1.07
N LEU A 128 -15.36 -3.45 0.24
CA LEU A 128 -16.62 -3.42 0.97
C LEU A 128 -17.60 -2.42 0.38
N ALA A 129 -17.15 -1.21 0.03
CA ALA A 129 -17.98 -0.20 -0.63
C ALA A 129 -18.47 -0.62 -2.03
N ALA A 130 -17.83 -1.60 -2.65
CA ALA A 130 -18.27 -2.26 -3.88
C ALA A 130 -19.14 -3.50 -3.62
N GLU A 131 -19.68 -3.63 -2.38
CA GLU A 131 -20.60 -4.70 -1.97
C GLU A 131 -20.03 -6.12 -2.11
N THR A 132 -18.70 -6.27 -2.05
CA THR A 132 -18.09 -7.60 -2.05
C THR A 132 -18.26 -8.29 -0.70
N HIS A 133 -18.27 -9.62 -0.70
CA HIS A 133 -18.32 -10.39 0.55
C HIS A 133 -17.13 -10.02 1.46
N PRO A 134 -17.31 -9.92 2.80
CA PRO A 134 -16.24 -9.51 3.75
C PRO A 134 -14.92 -10.29 3.58
N ILE A 135 -14.96 -11.59 3.35
CA ILE A 135 -13.76 -12.40 3.10
C ILE A 135 -13.05 -11.96 1.81
N ILE A 136 -13.80 -11.63 0.76
CA ILE A 136 -13.24 -11.13 -0.49
C ILE A 136 -12.63 -9.75 -0.28
N ALA A 137 -13.25 -8.88 0.52
CA ALA A 137 -12.69 -7.57 0.86
C ALA A 137 -11.35 -7.69 1.61
N ILE A 138 -11.21 -8.64 2.53
CA ILE A 138 -9.94 -8.94 3.21
C ILE A 138 -8.85 -9.35 2.19
N ILE A 139 -9.19 -10.25 1.28
CA ILE A 139 -8.27 -10.71 0.23
C ILE A 139 -7.88 -9.56 -0.70
N LEU A 140 -8.84 -8.75 -1.14
CA LEU A 140 -8.60 -7.60 -2.01
C LEU A 140 -7.80 -6.50 -1.32
N GLY A 141 -7.98 -6.32 0.00
CA GLY A 141 -7.13 -5.48 0.82
C GLY A 141 -5.66 -5.95 0.77
N CYS A 142 -5.44 -7.24 1.02
CA CYS A 142 -4.10 -7.84 0.93
C CYS A 142 -3.51 -7.69 -0.49
N VAL A 143 -4.26 -8.01 -1.53
CA VAL A 143 -3.83 -7.84 -2.93
C VAL A 143 -3.46 -6.38 -3.20
N THR A 144 -4.28 -5.43 -2.78
CA THR A 144 -4.02 -3.99 -2.97
C THR A 144 -2.72 -3.55 -2.29
N GLY A 145 -2.50 -4.00 -1.05
CA GLY A 145 -1.31 -3.64 -0.27
C GLY A 145 -0.02 -4.22 -0.81
N VAL A 146 -0.09 -5.44 -1.34
CA VAL A 146 1.09 -6.21 -1.75
C VAL A 146 1.45 -6.01 -3.22
N ALA A 147 0.45 -5.89 -4.11
CA ALA A 147 0.69 -5.96 -5.56
C ALA A 147 1.60 -4.84 -6.07
N GLY A 148 1.51 -3.62 -5.52
CA GLY A 148 2.41 -2.53 -5.89
C GLY A 148 3.89 -2.89 -5.65
N GLY A 149 4.20 -3.44 -4.48
CA GLY A 149 5.54 -3.92 -4.14
C GLY A 149 6.02 -5.08 -5.00
N VAL A 150 5.12 -6.02 -5.32
CA VAL A 150 5.42 -7.14 -6.24
C VAL A 150 5.76 -6.62 -7.63
N ILE A 151 4.95 -5.74 -8.20
CA ILE A 151 5.21 -5.12 -9.52
C ILE A 151 6.58 -4.41 -9.52
N ARG A 152 6.87 -3.61 -8.50
CA ARG A 152 8.15 -2.93 -8.34
C ARG A 152 9.32 -3.91 -8.34
N ASP A 153 9.24 -4.95 -7.52
CA ASP A 153 10.33 -5.91 -7.34
C ASP A 153 10.56 -6.71 -8.63
N VAL A 154 9.49 -7.14 -9.30
CA VAL A 154 9.57 -7.84 -10.60
C VAL A 154 10.20 -6.95 -11.68
N LEU A 155 9.81 -5.67 -11.77
CA LEU A 155 10.39 -4.72 -12.74
C LEU A 155 11.87 -4.41 -12.43
N CYS A 156 12.29 -4.53 -11.18
CA CYS A 156 13.69 -4.43 -10.78
C CYS A 156 14.48 -5.75 -10.95
N GLY A 157 13.86 -6.81 -11.44
CA GLY A 157 14.49 -8.12 -11.60
C GLY A 157 14.86 -8.81 -10.28
N VAL A 158 14.18 -8.44 -9.18
CA VAL A 158 14.42 -9.06 -7.87
C VAL A 158 13.21 -9.90 -7.45
N GLN A 159 13.49 -10.91 -6.63
CA GLN A 159 12.41 -11.73 -6.09
C GLN A 159 11.56 -10.89 -5.13
N PRO A 160 10.23 -10.84 -5.34
CA PRO A 160 9.32 -10.06 -4.49
C PRO A 160 9.46 -10.38 -3.01
N SER A 161 9.46 -9.34 -2.18
CA SER A 161 9.63 -9.45 -0.73
C SER A 161 8.56 -10.32 -0.07
N ILE A 162 7.34 -10.33 -0.60
CA ILE A 162 6.25 -11.21 -0.13
C ILE A 162 6.60 -12.70 -0.20
N LEU A 163 7.44 -13.11 -1.16
CA LEU A 163 7.86 -14.50 -1.33
C LEU A 163 9.08 -14.85 -0.45
N LYS A 164 9.75 -13.85 0.10
CA LYS A 164 10.94 -14.02 0.96
C LYS A 164 10.65 -13.77 2.43
N GLU A 165 9.62 -12.97 2.71
CA GLU A 165 9.26 -12.51 4.06
C GLU A 165 7.98 -13.20 4.51
N ASP A 166 8.11 -14.13 5.46
CA ASP A 166 7.03 -15.00 5.92
C ASP A 166 5.81 -14.28 6.51
N PHE A 167 5.96 -13.01 6.90
CA PHE A 167 4.91 -12.27 7.62
C PHE A 167 4.24 -11.14 6.83
N THR A 168 4.68 -10.82 5.60
CA THR A 168 4.13 -9.67 4.86
C THR A 168 2.65 -9.86 4.51
N ALA A 169 2.32 -10.96 3.84
CA ALA A 169 0.93 -11.28 3.48
C ALA A 169 0.10 -11.62 4.73
N THR A 170 0.69 -12.32 5.70
CA THR A 170 0.01 -12.71 6.94
C THR A 170 -0.44 -11.48 7.74
N ILE A 171 0.43 -10.48 7.91
CA ILE A 171 0.10 -9.23 8.60
C ILE A 171 -0.98 -8.46 7.83
N SER A 172 -0.91 -8.43 6.50
CA SER A 172 -1.92 -7.78 5.68
C SER A 172 -3.29 -8.47 5.79
N LEU A 173 -3.34 -9.79 5.68
CA LEU A 173 -4.59 -10.56 5.84
C LEU A 173 -5.16 -10.43 7.26
N ALA A 174 -4.31 -10.55 8.28
CA ALA A 174 -4.75 -10.42 9.67
C ALA A 174 -5.25 -8.99 9.95
N GLY A 175 -4.54 -7.96 9.50
CA GLY A 175 -4.94 -6.56 9.64
C GLY A 175 -6.25 -6.26 8.91
N GLY A 176 -6.41 -6.76 7.68
CA GLY A 176 -7.65 -6.67 6.93
C GLY A 176 -8.82 -7.36 7.64
N ALA A 177 -8.59 -8.55 8.21
CA ALA A 177 -9.61 -9.28 8.97
C ALA A 177 -10.02 -8.52 10.25
N VAL A 178 -9.05 -8.04 11.02
CA VAL A 178 -9.32 -7.23 12.23
C VAL A 178 -10.07 -5.95 11.85
N TYR A 179 -9.72 -5.30 10.72
CA TYR A 179 -10.43 -4.12 10.23
C TYR A 179 -11.90 -4.42 9.92
N VAL A 180 -12.17 -5.45 9.12
CA VAL A 180 -13.54 -5.83 8.75
C VAL A 180 -14.38 -6.18 9.99
N LEU A 181 -13.82 -6.90 10.96
CA LEU A 181 -14.49 -7.23 12.21
C LEU A 181 -14.70 -6.00 13.11
N ALA A 182 -13.75 -5.08 13.14
CA ALA A 182 -13.87 -3.87 13.96
C ALA A 182 -15.01 -2.97 13.49
N LEU A 183 -15.34 -2.96 12.20
CA LEU A 183 -16.47 -2.19 11.66
C LEU A 183 -17.84 -2.64 12.18
N GLU A 184 -17.93 -3.81 12.84
CA GLU A 184 -19.16 -4.23 13.51
C GLU A 184 -19.47 -3.45 14.79
N VAL A 185 -18.45 -2.87 15.43
CA VAL A 185 -18.56 -2.26 16.76
C VAL A 185 -17.97 -0.86 16.86
N VAL A 186 -17.22 -0.43 15.87
CA VAL A 186 -16.50 0.85 15.88
C VAL A 186 -16.66 1.53 14.51
N ASP A 187 -16.77 2.85 14.51
CA ASP A 187 -16.79 3.65 13.28
C ASP A 187 -15.52 3.46 12.45
N GLU A 188 -15.64 3.64 11.12
CA GLU A 188 -14.55 3.39 10.16
C GLU A 188 -13.29 4.19 10.48
N THR A 189 -13.39 5.48 10.77
CA THR A 189 -12.22 6.35 11.00
C THR A 189 -11.34 5.88 12.16
N PRO A 190 -11.85 5.69 13.39
CA PRO A 190 -11.02 5.22 14.50
C PRO A 190 -10.53 3.79 14.31
N ALA A 191 -11.33 2.91 13.71
CA ALA A 191 -10.91 1.54 13.40
C ALA A 191 -9.73 1.54 12.43
N MET A 192 -9.83 2.28 11.32
CA MET A 192 -8.77 2.39 10.31
C MET A 192 -7.49 2.98 10.91
N ALA A 193 -7.59 4.05 11.70
CA ALA A 193 -6.43 4.70 12.33
C ALA A 193 -5.72 3.77 13.32
N ALA A 194 -6.47 3.11 14.20
CA ALA A 194 -5.91 2.20 15.21
C ALA A 194 -5.20 1.00 14.54
N ILE A 195 -5.87 0.37 13.59
CA ILE A 195 -5.34 -0.81 12.92
C ILE A 195 -4.15 -0.46 12.03
N PHE A 196 -4.17 0.70 11.35
CA PHE A 196 -3.02 1.20 10.61
C PHE A 196 -1.78 1.35 11.51
N ILE A 197 -1.94 1.95 12.69
CA ILE A 197 -0.84 2.12 13.66
C ILE A 197 -0.30 0.74 14.09
N VAL A 198 -1.18 -0.18 14.47
CA VAL A 198 -0.79 -1.52 14.91
C VAL A 198 -0.07 -2.28 13.79
N MET A 199 -0.63 -2.33 12.58
CA MET A 199 0.00 -3.02 11.45
C MET A 199 1.38 -2.44 11.14
N THR A 200 1.49 -1.10 11.10
CA THR A 200 2.75 -0.41 10.82
C THR A 200 3.79 -0.72 11.90
N ILE A 201 3.42 -0.66 13.19
CA ILE A 201 4.33 -0.99 14.29
C ILE A 201 4.79 -2.44 14.18
N VAL A 202 3.88 -3.40 13.98
CA VAL A 202 4.22 -4.82 13.85
C VAL A 202 5.19 -5.04 12.69
N ARG A 203 4.92 -4.43 11.52
CA ARG A 203 5.84 -4.50 10.37
C ARG A 203 7.20 -3.88 10.68
N CYS A 204 7.26 -2.72 11.30
CA CYS A 204 8.51 -2.08 11.68
C CYS A 204 9.31 -2.92 12.69
N VAL A 205 8.63 -3.57 13.63
CA VAL A 205 9.28 -4.50 14.59
C VAL A 205 9.85 -5.71 13.86
N VAL A 206 9.10 -6.33 12.95
CA VAL A 206 9.58 -7.46 12.14
C VAL A 206 10.82 -7.07 11.34
N VAL A 207 10.80 -5.91 10.67
CA VAL A 207 11.96 -5.37 9.93
C VAL A 207 13.17 -5.22 10.86
N ARG A 208 12.99 -4.63 12.06
CA ARG A 208 14.07 -4.45 13.05
C ARG A 208 14.64 -5.75 13.60
N LEU A 209 13.78 -6.72 13.90
CA LEU A 209 14.23 -8.01 14.42
C LEU A 209 15.09 -8.74 13.40
N ARG A 210 14.71 -8.66 12.12
CA ARG A 210 15.48 -9.26 11.03
C ARG A 210 16.86 -8.62 10.86
N GLU A 211 16.96 -7.28 10.99
CA GLU A 211 18.22 -6.56 10.93
C GLU A 211 19.22 -6.95 12.06
N ARG A 212 18.70 -7.44 13.18
CA ARG A 212 19.52 -7.87 14.33
C ARG A 212 19.96 -9.33 14.24
N GLY A 213 19.30 -10.11 13.41
CA GLY A 213 19.60 -11.55 13.24
C GLY A 213 20.54 -11.85 12.07
N THR A 214 20.88 -10.84 11.27
CA THR A 214 21.93 -10.87 10.22
C THR A 214 23.17 -10.11 10.64
#